data_68fd2ff90ce1ea5add0d97826ab855bf
#
_entry.id   68fd2ff90ce1ea5add0d97826ab855bf
#
_cell.length_a   1.000
_cell.length_b   1.000
_cell.length_c   1.000
_cell.angle_alpha   90.00
_cell.angle_beta   90.00
_cell.angle_gamma   90.00
#
_symmetry.space_group_name_H-M   'P 1'
#
loop_
_entity.id
_entity.type
_entity.pdbx_description
1 polymer ?
#
loop_
_entity_poly.entity_id
_entity_poly.type
_entity_poly.pdbx_seq_one_letter_code
_entity_poly.pdbx_strand_id
1 'polypeptide(L)'
;LVSYVTGHAICEGYIDNINVKLNDWPLIQNTLYQDSILLDLLNMKGGDQKWVGDRRNVGSDNRIKGEKKEENVNVIGLVKVMNKYLRGTEKSKLIYNYSALTTNVIMNYVKFKAGDNWDKLLHKVFNEHVGVKNNVQFQKSRKYLKYDDFVSARYSFYANRYDYLRIAKTMMDDWHNDTCAGKYLKTIYENRIKKKDNIKHATDVGLYTKSYGGQIHFDIFGIDKKRKILGLSGFAGQQILIDLDNKRIIVVSSLYRNYNWKKIVHSVIKG
;
A
#
# COMPACT_ATOMS: atom_id res chain seq x y z
N LEU A 1 1.93 -0.95 4.48
CA LEU A 1 2.33 0.04 5.50
C LEU A 1 2.29 1.49 5.00
N VAL A 2 2.35 1.72 3.67
CA VAL A 2 2.20 3.06 3.08
C VAL A 2 0.93 3.75 3.60
N SER A 3 -0.19 3.04 3.63
CA SER A 3 -1.44 3.57 4.16
C SER A 3 -1.33 4.04 5.62
N TYR A 4 -0.65 3.28 6.47
CA TYR A 4 -0.49 3.65 7.89
C TYR A 4 0.33 4.93 8.04
N VAL A 5 1.42 5.07 7.27
CA VAL A 5 2.19 6.33 7.20
C VAL A 5 1.33 7.48 6.66
N THR A 6 0.49 7.23 5.65
CA THR A 6 -0.45 8.23 5.13
C THR A 6 -1.43 8.70 6.21
N GLY A 7 -1.98 7.75 6.99
CA GLY A 7 -2.86 8.09 8.12
C GLY A 7 -2.17 8.99 9.15
N HIS A 8 -0.93 8.68 9.50
CA HIS A 8 -0.14 9.54 10.38
C HIS A 8 0.19 10.90 9.76
N ALA A 9 0.46 10.97 8.45
CA ALA A 9 0.68 12.24 7.78
C ALA A 9 -0.57 13.14 7.83
N ILE A 10 -1.76 12.55 7.78
CA ILE A 10 -3.04 13.26 8.00
C ILE A 10 -3.13 13.70 9.47
N CYS A 11 -2.83 12.82 10.41
CA CYS A 11 -2.89 13.15 11.84
C CYS A 11 -1.92 14.27 12.26
N GLU A 12 -0.79 14.36 11.59
CA GLU A 12 0.21 15.39 11.83
C GLU A 12 -0.07 16.69 11.04
N GLY A 13 -1.14 16.75 10.26
CA GLY A 13 -1.52 17.94 9.49
C GLY A 13 -0.71 18.18 8.23
N TYR A 14 0.12 17.23 7.79
CA TYR A 14 0.82 17.35 6.49
C TYR A 14 -0.14 17.20 5.31
N ILE A 15 -1.22 16.44 5.50
CA ILE A 15 -2.28 16.20 4.52
C ILE A 15 -3.60 16.47 5.23
N ASP A 16 -4.48 17.27 4.63
CA ASP A 16 -5.73 17.69 5.28
C ASP A 16 -6.66 16.50 5.59
N ASN A 17 -6.87 15.62 4.62
CA ASN A 17 -7.71 14.43 4.77
C ASN A 17 -7.53 13.45 3.59
N ILE A 18 -8.23 12.32 3.61
CA ILE A 18 -8.15 11.30 2.56
C ILE A 18 -8.78 11.71 1.22
N ASN A 19 -9.58 12.77 1.19
CA ASN A 19 -10.28 13.23 -0.02
C ASN A 19 -9.54 14.36 -0.73
N VAL A 20 -8.33 14.72 -0.28
CA VAL A 20 -7.53 15.74 -0.97
C VAL A 20 -7.23 15.33 -2.40
N LYS A 21 -7.24 16.31 -3.29
CA LYS A 21 -6.75 16.14 -4.66
C LYS A 21 -5.25 16.38 -4.71
N LEU A 22 -4.54 15.58 -5.50
CA LEU A 22 -3.09 15.70 -5.64
C LEU A 22 -2.68 16.82 -6.63
N ASN A 23 -3.47 17.86 -6.75
CA ASN A 23 -3.26 18.95 -7.71
C ASN A 23 -2.17 19.95 -7.32
N ASP A 24 -1.73 19.93 -6.08
CA ASP A 24 -0.67 20.78 -5.54
C ASP A 24 0.75 20.22 -5.78
N TRP A 25 0.86 19.01 -6.35
CA TRP A 25 2.13 18.36 -6.57
C TRP A 25 2.63 18.51 -8.03
N PRO A 26 3.69 19.33 -8.27
CA PRO A 26 4.15 19.64 -9.64
C PRO A 26 4.54 18.43 -10.48
N LEU A 27 5.06 17.36 -9.87
CA LEU A 27 5.52 16.17 -10.57
C LEU A 27 4.42 15.50 -11.41
N ILE A 28 3.19 15.51 -10.94
CA ILE A 28 2.09 14.80 -11.61
C ILE A 28 1.22 15.71 -12.48
N GLN A 29 1.54 16.99 -12.57
CA GLN A 29 0.81 17.91 -13.45
C GLN A 29 0.85 17.43 -14.89
N ASN A 30 -0.28 17.58 -15.61
CA ASN A 30 -0.45 17.08 -16.97
C ASN A 30 -0.16 15.58 -17.12
N THR A 31 -0.50 14.78 -16.13
CA THR A 31 -0.51 13.31 -16.18
C THR A 31 -1.86 12.76 -15.75
N LEU A 32 -2.11 11.48 -15.98
CA LEU A 32 -3.34 10.83 -15.51
C LEU A 32 -3.54 10.90 -13.99
N TYR A 33 -2.52 11.19 -13.20
CA TYR A 33 -2.64 11.33 -11.74
C TYR A 33 -2.98 12.75 -11.28
N GLN A 34 -2.92 13.73 -12.15
CA GLN A 34 -3.39 15.07 -11.84
C GLN A 34 -4.86 15.02 -11.38
N ASP A 35 -5.19 15.79 -10.34
CA ASP A 35 -6.53 15.80 -9.72
C ASP A 35 -7.03 14.44 -9.20
N SER A 36 -6.12 13.47 -9.00
CA SER A 36 -6.49 12.23 -8.35
C SER A 36 -6.82 12.48 -6.89
N ILE A 37 -7.90 11.86 -6.41
CA ILE A 37 -8.25 11.87 -5.00
C ILE A 37 -7.39 10.83 -4.27
N LEU A 38 -6.81 11.19 -3.13
CA LEU A 38 -5.93 10.31 -2.36
C LEU A 38 -6.61 8.98 -2.00
N LEU A 39 -7.89 9.01 -1.60
CA LEU A 39 -8.68 7.81 -1.31
C LEU A 39 -8.80 6.88 -2.53
N ASP A 40 -8.99 7.42 -3.73
CA ASP A 40 -9.06 6.60 -4.94
C ASP A 40 -7.73 5.89 -5.21
N LEU A 41 -6.61 6.57 -5.01
CA LEU A 41 -5.29 5.94 -5.13
C LEU A 41 -5.08 4.87 -4.03
N LEU A 42 -5.42 5.19 -2.78
CA LEU A 42 -5.38 4.24 -1.67
C LEU A 42 -6.22 2.99 -1.94
N ASN A 43 -7.33 3.12 -2.65
CA ASN A 43 -8.21 2.04 -3.08
C ASN A 43 -7.79 1.40 -4.42
N MET A 44 -6.60 1.69 -4.93
CA MET A 44 -6.11 1.19 -6.22
C MET A 44 -7.05 1.52 -7.40
N LYS A 45 -7.64 2.72 -7.38
CA LYS A 45 -8.48 3.29 -8.44
C LYS A 45 -7.79 4.47 -9.14
N GLY A 46 -6.52 4.32 -9.46
CA GLY A 46 -5.72 5.37 -10.07
C GLY A 46 -6.11 5.73 -11.52
N GLY A 47 -6.91 4.89 -12.18
CA GLY A 47 -7.24 5.08 -13.60
C GLY A 47 -6.06 4.82 -14.53
N ASP A 48 -5.08 4.04 -14.10
CA ASP A 48 -3.83 3.77 -14.80
C ASP A 48 -3.83 2.48 -15.63
N GLN A 49 -4.91 1.69 -15.61
CA GLN A 49 -4.97 0.37 -16.24
C GLN A 49 -4.78 0.39 -17.78
N LYS A 50 -5.01 1.52 -18.41
CA LYS A 50 -4.74 1.68 -19.85
C LYS A 50 -3.24 1.80 -20.13
N TRP A 51 -2.50 2.42 -19.22
CA TRP A 51 -1.10 2.81 -19.41
C TRP A 51 -0.12 1.92 -18.66
N VAL A 52 -0.53 1.39 -17.54
CA VAL A 52 0.30 0.57 -16.65
C VAL A 52 -0.28 -0.83 -16.54
N GLY A 53 0.56 -1.83 -16.69
CA GLY A 53 0.18 -3.22 -16.46
C GLY A 53 -0.19 -3.46 -15.00
N ASP A 54 -1.18 -4.31 -14.78
CA ASP A 54 -1.49 -4.77 -13.43
C ASP A 54 -0.71 -6.06 -13.12
N ARG A 55 -0.59 -6.36 -11.83
CA ARG A 55 0.13 -7.53 -11.33
C ARG A 55 -0.54 -8.86 -11.69
N ARG A 56 -1.79 -8.84 -12.18
CA ARG A 56 -2.58 -10.03 -12.50
C ARG A 56 -2.18 -10.67 -13.83
N ASN A 57 -1.58 -9.90 -14.72
CA ASN A 57 -1.08 -10.44 -15.97
C ASN A 57 0.28 -11.10 -15.70
N VAL A 58 0.36 -12.40 -15.87
CA VAL A 58 1.61 -13.17 -15.74
C VAL A 58 2.71 -12.50 -16.55
N GLY A 59 3.78 -12.07 -15.88
CA GLY A 59 4.89 -11.36 -16.50
C GLY A 59 4.77 -9.84 -16.55
N SER A 60 3.67 -9.23 -16.08
CA SER A 60 3.56 -7.78 -15.98
C SER A 60 3.99 -7.29 -14.59
N ASP A 61 5.26 -7.15 -14.40
CA ASP A 61 5.82 -6.55 -13.18
C ASP A 61 5.63 -5.02 -13.18
N ASN A 62 4.37 -4.55 -13.26
CA ASN A 62 4.07 -3.11 -13.30
C ASN A 62 4.80 -2.37 -14.43
N ARG A 63 4.81 -2.94 -15.61
CA ARG A 63 5.41 -2.31 -16.79
C ARG A 63 4.48 -1.27 -17.36
N ILE A 64 5.08 -0.23 -17.93
CA ILE A 64 4.38 0.64 -18.87
C ILE A 64 3.98 -0.20 -20.08
N LYS A 65 2.73 -0.18 -20.45
CA LYS A 65 2.22 -0.95 -21.59
C LYS A 65 2.86 -0.45 -22.88
N GLY A 66 3.27 -1.38 -23.72
CA GLY A 66 3.97 -1.09 -24.98
C GLY A 66 5.49 -0.90 -24.85
N GLU A 67 6.02 -0.88 -23.64
CA GLU A 67 7.45 -0.71 -23.42
C GLU A 67 8.22 -2.04 -23.42
N LYS A 68 9.50 -1.95 -23.78
CA LYS A 68 10.40 -3.10 -23.76
C LYS A 68 10.60 -3.63 -22.35
N LYS A 69 10.98 -4.89 -22.26
CA LYS A 69 11.13 -5.65 -21.01
C LYS A 69 12.05 -4.99 -19.97
N GLU A 70 13.01 -4.21 -20.43
CA GLU A 70 13.99 -3.52 -19.58
C GLU A 70 13.44 -2.25 -18.89
N GLU A 71 12.35 -1.70 -19.38
CA GLU A 71 11.76 -0.47 -18.83
C GLU A 71 10.57 -0.75 -17.89
N ASN A 72 10.86 -1.41 -16.78
CA ASN A 72 9.89 -1.67 -15.73
C ASN A 72 9.77 -0.45 -14.81
N VAL A 73 8.56 -0.01 -14.49
CA VAL A 73 8.30 1.13 -13.58
C VAL A 73 8.93 0.98 -12.18
N ASN A 74 9.23 -0.25 -11.77
CA ASN A 74 9.94 -0.50 -10.52
C ASN A 74 11.45 -0.23 -10.61
N VAL A 75 11.96 0.00 -11.80
CA VAL A 75 13.39 0.16 -12.09
C VAL A 75 13.73 1.60 -12.43
N ILE A 76 12.84 2.26 -13.14
CA ILE A 76 12.97 3.66 -13.52
C ILE A 76 12.38 4.57 -12.44
N GLY A 77 13.02 5.69 -12.21
CA GLY A 77 12.57 6.65 -11.20
C GLY A 77 11.19 7.23 -11.54
N LEU A 78 10.42 7.60 -10.51
CA LEU A 78 9.07 8.15 -10.67
C LEU A 78 9.06 9.38 -11.59
N VAL A 79 10.06 10.24 -11.48
CA VAL A 79 10.21 11.44 -12.35
C VAL A 79 10.27 11.05 -13.82
N LYS A 80 11.07 10.02 -14.17
CA LYS A 80 11.15 9.52 -15.56
C LYS A 80 9.81 8.93 -16.01
N VAL A 81 9.15 8.18 -15.13
CA VAL A 81 7.81 7.62 -15.44
C VAL A 81 6.83 8.74 -15.76
N MET A 82 6.74 9.77 -14.92
CA MET A 82 5.81 10.87 -15.13
C MET A 82 6.14 11.64 -16.42
N ASN A 83 7.39 12.04 -16.60
CA ASN A 83 7.78 12.92 -17.70
C ASN A 83 7.82 12.21 -19.06
N LYS A 84 8.32 10.97 -19.10
CA LYS A 84 8.51 10.26 -20.40
C LYS A 84 7.25 9.51 -20.84
N TYR A 85 6.50 8.93 -19.91
CA TYR A 85 5.45 7.97 -20.27
C TYR A 85 4.03 8.41 -19.94
N LEU A 86 3.88 9.26 -18.94
CA LEU A 86 2.55 9.66 -18.45
C LEU A 86 2.20 11.12 -18.71
N ARG A 87 3.14 11.92 -19.20
CA ARG A 87 2.86 13.31 -19.59
C ARG A 87 1.86 13.35 -20.74
N GLY A 88 0.81 14.13 -20.62
CA GLY A 88 -0.27 14.23 -21.62
C GLY A 88 -1.22 13.03 -21.64
N THR A 89 -1.16 12.14 -20.64
CA THR A 89 -2.09 11.02 -20.55
C THR A 89 -3.30 11.34 -19.68
N GLU A 90 -4.45 10.77 -20.05
CA GLU A 90 -5.69 10.92 -19.31
C GLU A 90 -6.03 9.66 -18.51
N LYS A 91 -6.83 9.85 -17.44
CA LYS A 91 -7.34 8.73 -16.65
C LYS A 91 -8.19 7.80 -17.48
N SER A 92 -8.02 6.52 -17.29
CA SER A 92 -9.01 5.53 -17.68
C SER A 92 -10.14 5.48 -16.65
N LYS A 93 -11.11 4.57 -16.85
CA LYS A 93 -12.19 4.32 -15.91
C LYS A 93 -11.63 4.02 -14.50
N LEU A 94 -12.18 4.68 -13.47
CA LEU A 94 -11.77 4.50 -12.07
C LEU A 94 -12.30 3.17 -11.51
N ILE A 95 -11.64 2.09 -11.86
CA ILE A 95 -11.90 0.73 -11.36
C ILE A 95 -10.69 0.21 -10.59
N TYR A 96 -10.91 -0.77 -9.73
CA TYR A 96 -9.82 -1.44 -9.03
C TYR A 96 -8.79 -2.00 -10.03
N ASN A 97 -7.56 -1.53 -9.92
CA ASN A 97 -6.41 -2.01 -10.68
C ASN A 97 -5.16 -1.99 -9.79
N TYR A 98 -4.75 -3.15 -9.29
CA TYR A 98 -3.60 -3.23 -8.39
C TYR A 98 -2.32 -2.82 -9.12
N SER A 99 -1.76 -1.69 -8.74
CA SER A 99 -0.57 -1.09 -9.37
C SER A 99 0.46 -0.71 -8.32
N ALA A 100 1.71 -1.18 -8.48
CA ALA A 100 2.80 -0.72 -7.64
C ALA A 100 3.15 0.75 -7.91
N LEU A 101 2.89 1.24 -9.12
CA LEU A 101 3.07 2.65 -9.43
C LEU A 101 2.15 3.52 -8.59
N THR A 102 0.87 3.15 -8.46
CA THR A 102 -0.07 3.87 -7.60
C THR A 102 0.42 3.94 -6.15
N THR A 103 0.96 2.84 -5.60
CA THR A 103 1.56 2.84 -4.26
C THR A 103 2.73 3.81 -4.16
N ASN A 104 3.59 3.85 -5.19
CA ASN A 104 4.73 4.76 -5.21
C ASN A 104 4.31 6.23 -5.37
N VAL A 105 3.25 6.50 -6.12
CA VAL A 105 2.65 7.85 -6.22
C VAL A 105 2.20 8.31 -4.84
N ILE A 106 1.43 7.50 -4.11
CA ILE A 106 0.97 7.83 -2.75
C ILE A 106 2.16 8.13 -1.83
N MET A 107 3.14 7.23 -1.79
CA MET A 107 4.28 7.37 -0.89
C MET A 107 5.09 8.63 -1.17
N ASN A 108 5.33 8.93 -2.44
CA ASN A 108 6.06 10.13 -2.82
C ASN A 108 5.23 11.40 -2.63
N TYR A 109 3.91 11.33 -2.75
CA TYR A 109 3.04 12.45 -2.39
C TYR A 109 3.11 12.75 -0.88
N VAL A 110 3.01 11.72 -0.03
CA VAL A 110 3.19 11.89 1.42
C VAL A 110 4.55 12.50 1.74
N LYS A 111 5.61 12.02 1.08
CA LYS A 111 6.95 12.61 1.24
C LYS A 111 7.00 14.07 0.79
N PHE A 112 6.40 14.41 -0.34
CA PHE A 112 6.30 15.77 -0.83
C PHE A 112 5.59 16.67 0.17
N LYS A 113 4.47 16.24 0.73
CA LYS A 113 3.69 17.00 1.73
C LYS A 113 4.44 17.16 3.07
N ALA A 114 5.16 16.15 3.50
CA ALA A 114 5.98 16.21 4.72
C ALA A 114 7.25 17.07 4.53
N GLY A 115 7.73 17.19 3.28
CA GLY A 115 8.94 17.96 2.98
C GLY A 115 10.14 17.52 3.82
N ASP A 116 10.82 18.48 4.43
CA ASP A 116 11.98 18.24 5.30
C ASP A 116 11.63 17.47 6.60
N ASN A 117 10.35 17.38 6.95
CA ASN A 117 9.89 16.60 8.10
C ASN A 117 9.65 15.12 7.78
N TRP A 118 9.97 14.64 6.57
CA TRP A 118 9.75 13.26 6.18
C TRP A 118 10.38 12.24 7.14
N ASP A 119 11.64 12.38 7.46
CA ASP A 119 12.34 11.46 8.35
C ASP A 119 11.82 11.56 9.79
N LYS A 120 11.44 12.75 10.23
CA LYS A 120 10.78 12.97 11.51
C LYS A 120 9.41 12.30 11.57
N LEU A 121 8.62 12.37 10.50
CA LEU A 121 7.35 11.66 10.41
C LEU A 121 7.56 10.14 10.55
N LEU A 122 8.52 9.56 9.81
CA LEU A 122 8.81 8.13 9.92
C LEU A 122 9.28 7.73 11.31
N HIS A 123 10.14 8.54 11.93
CA HIS A 123 10.61 8.31 13.31
C HIS A 123 9.44 8.34 14.29
N LYS A 124 8.56 9.34 14.19
CA LYS A 124 7.36 9.45 15.03
C LYS A 124 6.45 8.25 14.90
N VAL A 125 6.20 7.76 13.66
CA VAL A 125 5.34 6.60 13.42
C VAL A 125 5.97 5.32 13.97
N PHE A 126 7.21 5.02 13.63
CA PHE A 126 7.78 3.70 13.89
C PHE A 126 8.53 3.61 15.22
N ASN A 127 9.27 4.66 15.60
CA ASN A 127 10.07 4.61 16.81
C ASN A 127 9.27 5.06 18.05
N GLU A 128 8.57 6.19 17.96
CA GLU A 128 7.83 6.73 19.10
C GLU A 128 6.48 6.04 19.30
N HIS A 129 5.64 5.99 18.26
CA HIS A 129 4.28 5.46 18.36
C HIS A 129 4.24 3.93 18.40
N VAL A 130 4.94 3.25 17.47
CA VAL A 130 4.98 1.77 17.41
C VAL A 130 6.00 1.17 18.39
N GLY A 131 7.08 1.87 18.69
CA GLY A 131 8.16 1.37 19.55
C GLY A 131 8.94 0.23 18.92
N VAL A 132 9.27 0.31 17.61
CA VAL A 132 10.13 -0.67 16.96
C VAL A 132 11.49 -0.74 17.64
N LYS A 133 12.07 -1.92 17.73
CA LYS A 133 13.34 -2.15 18.40
C LYS A 133 14.53 -2.24 17.44
N ASN A 134 14.25 -2.41 16.16
CA ASN A 134 15.28 -2.49 15.12
C ASN A 134 14.98 -1.47 14.03
N ASN A 135 16.02 -1.12 13.27
CA ASN A 135 15.85 -0.15 12.19
C ASN A 135 14.80 -0.62 11.19
N VAL A 136 13.68 0.07 11.21
CA VAL A 136 12.66 -0.05 10.17
C VAL A 136 13.04 0.92 9.06
N GLN A 137 13.15 0.40 7.86
CA GLN A 137 13.60 1.21 6.74
C GLN A 137 12.59 1.19 5.62
N PHE A 138 12.06 2.38 5.29
CA PHE A 138 11.58 2.65 3.95
C PHE A 138 12.79 2.98 3.09
N GLN A 139 13.43 1.96 2.52
CA GLN A 139 14.60 2.15 1.69
C GLN A 139 14.26 2.25 0.21
N LYS A 140 14.99 3.12 -0.49
CA LYS A 140 15.19 2.97 -1.93
C LYS A 140 15.76 1.57 -2.18
N SER A 141 15.21 0.83 -3.14
CA SER A 141 15.78 -0.45 -3.52
C SER A 141 17.24 -0.24 -3.95
N ARG A 142 18.19 -0.90 -3.28
CA ARG A 142 19.65 -0.77 -3.53
C ARG A 142 20.06 -0.96 -5.00
N LYS A 143 19.27 -1.68 -5.77
CA LYS A 143 19.52 -1.94 -7.18
C LYS A 143 19.46 -0.67 -8.05
N TYR A 144 18.98 0.44 -7.50
CA TYR A 144 18.70 1.69 -8.21
C TYR A 144 19.41 2.92 -7.64
N LEU A 145 20.38 2.72 -6.75
CA LEU A 145 21.21 3.79 -6.20
C LEU A 145 22.11 4.50 -7.23
N LYS A 146 22.17 4.00 -8.46
CA LYS A 146 22.89 4.68 -9.56
C LYS A 146 22.21 5.97 -10.06
N TYR A 147 21.04 6.30 -9.54
CA TYR A 147 20.27 7.48 -9.91
C TYR A 147 20.07 8.36 -8.69
N ASP A 148 21.14 9.06 -8.29
CA ASP A 148 21.22 9.79 -7.01
C ASP A 148 20.24 10.95 -6.86
N ASP A 149 19.63 11.45 -7.93
CA ASP A 149 18.83 12.69 -7.90
C ASP A 149 17.32 12.47 -7.82
N PHE A 150 16.83 11.28 -7.40
CA PHE A 150 15.46 10.95 -7.71
C PHE A 150 14.58 10.55 -6.53
N VAL A 151 13.41 11.16 -6.53
CA VAL A 151 12.19 10.58 -6.01
C VAL A 151 12.11 9.15 -6.53
N SER A 152 12.35 8.17 -5.66
CA SER A 152 12.38 6.77 -6.08
C SER A 152 10.98 6.32 -6.49
N ALA A 153 10.87 5.58 -7.58
CA ALA A 153 9.61 4.95 -7.95
C ALA A 153 9.23 3.80 -6.99
N ARG A 154 10.16 3.33 -6.16
CA ARG A 154 9.92 2.21 -5.27
C ARG A 154 10.54 2.39 -3.90
N TYR A 155 9.69 2.39 -2.90
CA TYR A 155 10.08 2.21 -1.51
C TYR A 155 9.79 0.77 -1.09
N SER A 156 10.76 0.13 -0.48
CA SER A 156 10.60 -1.17 0.17
C SER A 156 10.65 -0.98 1.67
N PHE A 157 9.70 -1.59 2.37
CA PHE A 157 9.67 -1.60 3.82
C PHE A 157 10.29 -2.89 4.34
N TYR A 158 11.24 -2.76 5.22
CA TYR A 158 11.91 -3.88 5.88
C TYR A 158 11.78 -3.74 7.39
N ALA A 159 11.33 -4.81 8.01
CA ALA A 159 11.31 -4.97 9.46
C ALA A 159 11.49 -6.45 9.80
N ASN A 160 11.96 -6.75 11.00
CA ASN A 160 11.90 -8.12 11.48
C ASN A 160 10.47 -8.51 11.88
N ARG A 161 10.23 -9.81 12.10
CA ARG A 161 8.89 -10.32 12.42
C ARG A 161 8.30 -9.76 13.72
N TYR A 162 9.14 -9.44 14.69
CA TYR A 162 8.67 -8.89 15.97
C TYR A 162 8.28 -7.42 15.85
N ASP A 163 8.98 -6.66 15.01
CA ASP A 163 8.60 -5.28 14.72
C ASP A 163 7.35 -5.22 13.84
N TYR A 164 7.15 -6.17 12.90
CA TYR A 164 5.85 -6.34 12.24
C TYR A 164 4.72 -6.65 13.22
N LEU A 165 4.99 -7.47 14.25
CA LEU A 165 3.99 -7.74 15.29
C LEU A 165 3.68 -6.49 16.13
N ARG A 166 4.69 -5.66 16.46
CA ARG A 166 4.49 -4.38 17.14
C ARG A 166 3.63 -3.44 16.31
N ILE A 167 3.95 -3.29 15.02
CA ILE A 167 3.15 -2.48 14.09
C ILE A 167 1.69 -2.96 14.07
N ALA A 168 1.48 -4.26 13.92
CA ALA A 168 0.14 -4.84 13.88
C ALA A 168 -0.62 -4.62 15.20
N LYS A 169 0.07 -4.77 16.33
CA LYS A 169 -0.52 -4.51 17.65
C LYS A 169 -0.90 -3.05 17.79
N THR A 170 -0.04 -2.14 17.42
CA THR A 170 -0.32 -0.70 17.50
C THR A 170 -1.49 -0.31 16.60
N MET A 171 -1.56 -0.83 15.37
CA MET A 171 -2.72 -0.62 14.49
C MET A 171 -4.03 -1.13 15.13
N MET A 172 -3.98 -2.24 15.84
CA MET A 172 -5.13 -2.79 16.58
C MET A 172 -5.50 -1.91 17.78
N ASP A 173 -4.50 -1.45 18.54
CA ASP A 173 -4.71 -0.55 19.67
C ASP A 173 -5.27 0.80 19.21
N ASP A 174 -4.73 1.36 18.12
CA ASP A 174 -5.24 2.59 17.48
C ASP A 174 -6.73 2.45 17.14
N TRP A 175 -7.08 1.32 16.50
CA TRP A 175 -8.47 1.04 16.13
C TRP A 175 -9.40 1.03 17.35
N HIS A 176 -9.02 0.36 18.43
CA HIS A 176 -9.86 0.21 19.62
C HIS A 176 -9.92 1.47 20.47
N ASN A 177 -8.84 2.24 20.50
CA ASN A 177 -8.74 3.45 21.31
C ASN A 177 -9.20 4.73 20.58
N ASP A 178 -9.72 4.62 19.35
CA ASP A 178 -10.17 5.77 18.56
C ASP A 178 -9.12 6.88 18.41
N THR A 179 -7.85 6.51 18.37
CA THR A 179 -6.79 7.47 18.06
C THR A 179 -7.03 8.11 16.70
N CYS A 180 -6.31 9.17 16.37
CA CYS A 180 -6.39 9.74 15.03
C CYS A 180 -6.08 8.68 13.94
N ALA A 181 -5.02 7.90 14.12
CA ALA A 181 -4.69 6.80 13.22
C ALA A 181 -5.76 5.71 13.20
N GLY A 182 -6.39 5.43 14.35
CA GLY A 182 -7.51 4.51 14.45
C GLY A 182 -8.75 4.97 13.70
N LYS A 183 -9.10 6.25 13.80
CA LYS A 183 -10.19 6.85 13.02
C LYS A 183 -9.91 6.78 11.52
N TYR A 184 -8.65 7.03 11.11
CA TYR A 184 -8.23 6.83 9.73
C TYR A 184 -8.44 5.38 9.28
N LEU A 185 -8.01 4.38 10.05
CA LEU A 185 -8.19 2.96 9.72
C LEU A 185 -9.68 2.60 9.60
N LYS A 186 -10.55 3.13 10.46
CA LYS A 186 -12.01 2.96 10.38
C LYS A 186 -12.57 3.56 9.10
N THR A 187 -12.15 4.78 8.77
CA THR A 187 -12.56 5.45 7.52
C THR A 187 -12.14 4.64 6.29
N ILE A 188 -10.92 4.09 6.28
CA ILE A 188 -10.47 3.20 5.20
C ILE A 188 -11.32 1.92 5.11
N TYR A 189 -11.66 1.32 6.25
CA TYR A 189 -12.52 0.14 6.28
C TYR A 189 -13.92 0.43 5.72
N GLU A 190 -14.52 1.54 6.09
CA GLU A 190 -15.85 1.96 5.63
C GLU A 190 -15.86 2.26 4.13
N ASN A 191 -14.81 2.88 3.62
CA ASN A 191 -14.66 3.24 2.20
C ASN A 191 -13.99 2.16 1.34
N ARG A 192 -13.86 0.91 1.85
CA ARG A 192 -13.32 -0.20 1.06
C ARG A 192 -14.21 -0.54 -0.12
N ILE A 193 -13.59 -0.92 -1.20
CA ILE A 193 -14.27 -1.28 -2.43
C ILE A 193 -14.22 -2.79 -2.68
N LYS A 194 -15.23 -3.33 -3.36
CA LYS A 194 -15.20 -4.71 -3.82
C LYS A 194 -14.17 -4.85 -4.94
N LYS A 195 -13.32 -5.85 -4.85
CA LYS A 195 -12.53 -6.30 -5.99
C LYS A 195 -13.48 -6.91 -7.01
N LYS A 196 -13.33 -6.58 -8.29
CA LYS A 196 -14.08 -7.30 -9.33
C LYS A 196 -13.73 -8.79 -9.31
N ASP A 197 -14.63 -9.60 -9.81
CA ASP A 197 -14.72 -11.07 -9.75
C ASP A 197 -13.48 -11.88 -10.22
N ASN A 198 -12.34 -11.27 -10.41
CA ASN A 198 -11.07 -11.92 -10.73
C ASN A 198 -10.39 -12.54 -9.49
N ILE A 199 -11.18 -13.16 -8.63
CA ILE A 199 -10.71 -13.99 -7.51
C ILE A 199 -9.75 -15.09 -7.99
N LYS A 200 -9.87 -15.53 -9.24
CA LYS A 200 -9.00 -16.56 -9.84
C LYS A 200 -7.52 -16.14 -9.90
N HIS A 201 -7.22 -14.87 -9.95
CA HIS A 201 -5.85 -14.36 -10.05
C HIS A 201 -5.24 -13.91 -8.70
N ALA A 202 -6.03 -13.87 -7.63
CA ALA A 202 -5.51 -13.62 -6.29
C ALA A 202 -4.76 -14.84 -5.70
N THR A 203 -4.76 -15.97 -6.42
CA THR A 203 -4.19 -17.22 -5.93
C THR A 203 -2.67 -17.18 -5.79
N ASP A 204 -1.99 -16.40 -6.60
CA ASP A 204 -0.53 -16.47 -6.69
C ASP A 204 0.20 -15.54 -5.74
N VAL A 205 -0.47 -14.60 -5.09
CA VAL A 205 0.21 -13.48 -4.45
C VAL A 205 -0.25 -13.19 -3.03
N GLY A 206 -1.23 -13.86 -2.47
CA GLY A 206 -1.60 -13.49 -1.13
C GLY A 206 -3.02 -13.82 -0.69
N LEU A 207 -3.52 -13.06 0.25
CA LEU A 207 -4.80 -13.25 0.89
C LEU A 207 -5.97 -13.26 -0.11
N TYR A 208 -6.74 -14.34 -0.10
CA TYR A 208 -8.02 -14.39 -0.80
C TYR A 208 -9.01 -13.45 -0.12
N THR A 209 -9.20 -12.27 -0.67
CA THR A 209 -10.07 -11.26 -0.10
C THR A 209 -11.01 -10.69 -1.16
N LYS A 210 -12.21 -10.31 -0.72
CA LYS A 210 -13.26 -9.79 -1.62
C LYS A 210 -13.19 -8.27 -1.77
N SER A 211 -12.60 -7.59 -0.78
CA SER A 211 -12.56 -6.13 -0.74
C SER A 211 -11.14 -5.62 -0.51
N TYR A 212 -10.95 -4.36 -0.87
CA TYR A 212 -9.68 -3.66 -0.75
C TYR A 212 -9.95 -2.18 -0.43
N GLY A 213 -9.17 -1.62 0.44
CA GLY A 213 -9.25 -0.20 0.78
C GLY A 213 -7.99 0.26 1.48
N GLY A 214 -7.54 1.47 1.22
CA GLY A 214 -6.39 2.03 1.91
C GLY A 214 -5.13 1.16 1.83
N GLN A 215 -4.87 0.46 0.74
CA GLN A 215 -3.76 -0.49 0.61
C GLN A 215 -3.87 -1.72 1.57
N ILE A 216 -5.06 -1.99 2.09
CA ILE A 216 -5.36 -3.09 3.01
C ILE A 216 -6.38 -4.03 2.37
N HIS A 217 -6.21 -5.31 2.62
CA HIS A 217 -7.13 -6.36 2.20
C HIS A 217 -8.18 -6.61 3.26
N PHE A 218 -9.45 -6.76 2.84
CA PHE A 218 -10.59 -7.00 3.72
C PHE A 218 -11.46 -8.16 3.21
N ASP A 219 -12.39 -8.60 4.02
CA ASP A 219 -13.37 -9.63 3.70
C ASP A 219 -12.69 -10.92 3.21
N ILE A 220 -11.94 -11.56 4.10
CA ILE A 220 -11.19 -12.80 3.81
C ILE A 220 -12.15 -13.92 3.40
N PHE A 221 -11.85 -14.60 2.31
CA PHE A 221 -12.69 -15.68 1.80
C PHE A 221 -12.81 -16.83 2.79
N GLY A 222 -14.06 -17.29 3.04
CA GLY A 222 -14.33 -18.37 3.99
C GLY A 222 -14.42 -17.93 5.46
N ILE A 223 -14.33 -16.63 5.72
CA ILE A 223 -14.58 -16.03 7.04
C ILE A 223 -15.80 -15.11 6.95
N ASP A 224 -16.55 -14.99 8.04
CA ASP A 224 -17.74 -14.14 8.10
C ASP A 224 -17.36 -12.69 7.71
N LYS A 225 -18.11 -12.12 6.79
CA LYS A 225 -17.91 -10.75 6.31
C LYS A 225 -18.11 -9.68 7.38
N LYS A 226 -18.88 -9.99 8.44
CA LYS A 226 -19.09 -9.08 9.57
C LYS A 226 -17.82 -8.94 10.42
N ARG A 227 -16.91 -9.92 10.32
CA ARG A 227 -15.68 -9.94 11.09
C ARG A 227 -14.67 -8.95 10.51
N LYS A 228 -14.25 -8.00 11.32
CA LYS A 228 -13.33 -6.93 10.93
C LYS A 228 -11.89 -7.42 11.01
N ILE A 229 -11.33 -7.74 9.85
CA ILE A 229 -9.95 -8.21 9.72
C ILE A 229 -9.21 -7.33 8.74
N LEU A 230 -8.09 -6.75 9.18
CA LEU A 230 -7.15 -6.04 8.33
C LEU A 230 -6.10 -7.03 7.83
N GLY A 231 -5.90 -7.10 6.52
CA GLY A 231 -4.92 -7.97 5.90
C GLY A 231 -3.88 -7.18 5.09
N LEU A 232 -2.61 -7.34 5.43
CA LEU A 232 -1.50 -6.81 4.64
C LEU A 232 -0.73 -7.97 4.03
N SER A 233 -0.48 -7.91 2.73
CA SER A 233 0.21 -8.96 1.99
C SER A 233 1.49 -8.41 1.38
N GLY A 234 2.59 -9.11 1.61
CA GLY A 234 3.90 -8.76 1.10
C GLY A 234 4.43 -9.74 0.05
N PHE A 235 5.60 -9.41 -0.50
CA PHE A 235 6.30 -10.26 -1.45
C PHE A 235 6.66 -11.61 -0.81
N ALA A 236 6.68 -12.68 -1.61
CA ALA A 236 7.07 -14.02 -1.20
C ALA A 236 6.22 -14.65 -0.06
N GLY A 237 4.95 -14.24 0.07
CA GLY A 237 4.01 -14.85 1.01
C GLY A 237 4.08 -14.28 2.43
N GLN A 238 4.68 -13.12 2.61
CA GLN A 238 4.62 -12.41 3.88
C GLN A 238 3.19 -11.92 4.13
N GLN A 239 2.69 -12.11 5.35
CA GLN A 239 1.32 -11.76 5.72
C GLN A 239 1.27 -11.14 7.12
N ILE A 240 0.47 -10.11 7.27
CA ILE A 240 0.01 -9.61 8.56
C ILE A 240 -1.50 -9.61 8.51
N LEU A 241 -2.13 -10.24 9.50
CA LEU A 241 -3.57 -10.18 9.69
C LEU A 241 -3.86 -9.70 11.11
N ILE A 242 -4.78 -8.78 11.20
CA ILE A 242 -5.24 -8.20 12.47
C ILE A 242 -6.73 -8.43 12.55
N ASP A 243 -7.13 -9.37 13.39
CA ASP A 243 -8.53 -9.65 13.71
C ASP A 243 -8.95 -8.74 14.85
N LEU A 244 -9.62 -7.67 14.49
CA LEU A 244 -10.00 -6.62 15.40
C LEU A 244 -11.07 -7.07 16.42
N ASP A 245 -12.00 -7.91 15.97
CA ASP A 245 -13.12 -8.34 16.82
C ASP A 245 -12.67 -9.34 17.90
N ASN A 246 -11.66 -10.18 17.61
CA ASN A 246 -11.16 -11.19 18.57
C ASN A 246 -9.76 -10.86 19.10
N LYS A 247 -9.23 -9.69 18.78
CA LYS A 247 -7.91 -9.23 19.24
C LYS A 247 -6.78 -10.25 18.95
N ARG A 248 -6.80 -10.84 17.74
CA ARG A 248 -5.78 -11.80 17.30
C ARG A 248 -4.92 -11.20 16.20
N ILE A 249 -3.64 -11.49 16.24
CA ILE A 249 -2.68 -11.03 15.22
C ILE A 249 -1.92 -12.24 14.71
N ILE A 250 -1.79 -12.30 13.37
CA ILE A 250 -0.96 -13.27 12.68
C ILE A 250 0.10 -12.53 11.90
N VAL A 251 1.36 -12.84 12.15
CA VAL A 251 2.49 -12.37 11.34
C VAL A 251 3.19 -13.57 10.75
N VAL A 252 3.20 -13.68 9.44
CA VAL A 252 3.96 -14.70 8.71
C VAL A 252 5.10 -14.02 7.98
N SER A 253 6.33 -14.38 8.37
CA SER A 253 7.54 -13.99 7.66
C SER A 253 8.01 -15.17 6.82
N SER A 254 7.73 -15.12 5.52
CA SER A 254 8.05 -16.20 4.58
C SER A 254 8.86 -15.68 3.41
N LEU A 255 9.78 -16.50 2.93
CA LEU A 255 10.46 -16.32 1.65
C LEU A 255 9.91 -17.27 0.57
N TYR A 256 8.93 -18.09 0.91
CA TYR A 256 8.38 -19.12 0.06
C TYR A 256 6.86 -18.97 -0.10
N ARG A 257 6.39 -18.86 -1.34
CA ARG A 257 4.98 -18.56 -1.64
C ARG A 257 4.03 -19.75 -1.49
N ASN A 258 4.54 -20.97 -1.59
CA ASN A 258 3.73 -22.18 -1.72
C ASN A 258 3.35 -22.85 -0.39
N TYR A 259 3.44 -22.13 0.73
CA TYR A 259 2.91 -22.65 1.99
C TYR A 259 1.38 -22.50 2.05
N ASN A 260 0.74 -23.40 2.79
CA ASN A 260 -0.72 -23.38 2.93
C ASN A 260 -1.16 -22.29 3.92
N TRP A 261 -1.08 -21.03 3.48
CA TRP A 261 -1.45 -19.87 4.29
C TRP A 261 -2.93 -19.91 4.72
N LYS A 262 -3.83 -20.49 3.89
CA LYS A 262 -5.25 -20.67 4.24
C LYS A 262 -5.40 -21.50 5.50
N LYS A 263 -4.70 -22.65 5.59
CA LYS A 263 -4.73 -23.51 6.76
C LYS A 263 -4.28 -22.73 7.99
N ILE A 264 -3.18 -22.00 7.90
CA ILE A 264 -2.63 -21.19 9.00
C ILE A 264 -3.64 -20.13 9.44
N VAL A 265 -4.12 -19.31 8.50
CA VAL A 265 -5.06 -18.22 8.80
C VAL A 265 -6.36 -18.75 9.37
N HIS A 266 -6.94 -19.78 8.73
CA HIS A 266 -8.21 -20.33 9.18
C HIS A 266 -8.09 -21.03 10.54
N SER A 267 -6.97 -21.73 10.81
CA SER A 267 -6.76 -22.36 12.13
C SER A 267 -6.65 -21.34 13.25
N VAL A 268 -6.00 -20.19 13.01
CA VAL A 268 -5.85 -19.14 14.04
C VAL A 268 -7.11 -18.30 14.18
N ILE A 269 -7.77 -17.95 13.08
CA ILE A 269 -8.92 -17.05 13.11
C ILE A 269 -10.21 -17.76 13.48
N LYS A 270 -10.44 -18.98 13.01
CA LYS A 270 -11.64 -19.75 13.35
C LYS A 270 -11.56 -20.34 14.76
N GLY A 271 -10.37 -20.58 15.26
CA GLY A 271 -10.05 -20.94 16.65
C GLY A 271 -10.54 -22.25 17.08
#